data_f23e95b34f65d82ae415c56a59a8cdac
#
_entry.id   f23e95b34f65d82ae415c56a59a8cdac
#
_cell.length_a   1.000
_cell.length_b   1.000
_cell.length_c   1.000
_cell.angle_alpha   90.00
_cell.angle_beta   90.00
_cell.angle_gamma   90.00
#
_symmetry.space_group_name_H-M   'P 1'
#
loop_
_entity.id
_entity.type
_entity.pdbx_description
1 polymer ?
#
loop_
_entity_poly.entity_id
_entity_poly.type
_entity_poly.pdbx_seq_one_letter_code
_entity_poly.pdbx_strand_id
1 'polypeptide(L)'
;MTILTCLGDSITDCYHCFSDDFLGNGYVKMLSERFCSEGIDCYVRNQGIDGFTVGRLLQKTQRDADLSGNIITILIGINDIGMMLNTHRTEKQQNMMQQSFQSQYAELLTILTKHTSKIILMEPFLFPWPAFYHTWLPFRQDMANHIQTLAKEFRLPYLTLHQELNEEAHKYGYSSITTDGIHLTCQGQKFLADRLYPLLLSFGIS
;
A
#
# COMPACT_ATOMS: atom_id res chain seq x y z
N MET A 1 -9.18 -21.02 -9.49
CA MET A 1 -9.26 -19.52 -9.50
C MET A 1 -8.57 -18.98 -8.25
N THR A 2 -7.53 -18.22 -8.41
CA THR A 2 -6.85 -17.51 -7.33
C THR A 2 -7.55 -16.17 -7.07
N ILE A 3 -7.66 -15.74 -5.80
CA ILE A 3 -8.19 -14.43 -5.43
C ILE A 3 -7.04 -13.58 -4.88
N LEU A 4 -6.75 -12.47 -5.55
CA LEU A 4 -5.83 -11.43 -5.08
C LEU A 4 -6.64 -10.28 -4.47
N THR A 5 -6.42 -9.97 -3.20
CA THR A 5 -7.06 -8.84 -2.51
C THR A 5 -6.01 -7.76 -2.23
N CYS A 6 -6.20 -6.57 -2.79
CA CYS A 6 -5.33 -5.41 -2.60
C CYS A 6 -5.92 -4.49 -1.52
N LEU A 7 -5.28 -4.45 -0.35
CA LEU A 7 -5.66 -3.60 0.79
C LEU A 7 -4.81 -2.32 0.78
N GLY A 8 -5.41 -1.18 1.11
CA GLY A 8 -4.66 0.06 1.17
C GLY A 8 -5.51 1.31 1.33
N ASP A 9 -4.90 2.43 1.00
CA ASP A 9 -5.49 3.77 1.03
C ASP A 9 -5.84 4.27 -0.39
N SER A 10 -5.81 5.59 -0.60
CA SER A 10 -6.10 6.25 -1.88
C SER A 10 -5.22 5.78 -3.05
N ILE A 11 -3.98 5.36 -2.78
CA ILE A 11 -3.06 4.87 -3.83
C ILE A 11 -3.59 3.55 -4.40
N THR A 12 -4.14 2.68 -3.54
CA THR A 12 -4.76 1.41 -3.93
C THR A 12 -6.17 1.62 -4.46
N ASP A 13 -6.97 2.48 -3.81
CA ASP A 13 -8.33 2.85 -4.24
C ASP A 13 -8.33 3.35 -5.69
N CYS A 14 -7.54 4.36 -5.96
CA CYS A 14 -7.41 4.97 -7.29
C CYS A 14 -8.75 5.11 -8.03
N TYR A 15 -9.72 5.74 -7.36
CA TYR A 15 -11.09 6.01 -7.83
C TYR A 15 -12.04 4.81 -7.88
N HIS A 16 -11.71 3.62 -7.38
CA HIS A 16 -12.65 2.49 -7.42
C HIS A 16 -13.91 2.75 -6.58
N CYS A 17 -13.81 3.49 -5.47
CA CYS A 17 -14.95 3.88 -4.65
C CYS A 17 -15.88 4.92 -5.31
N PHE A 18 -15.45 5.56 -6.41
CA PHE A 18 -16.14 6.68 -7.06
C PHE A 18 -16.49 6.41 -8.52
N SER A 19 -16.30 5.20 -9.01
CA SER A 19 -16.57 4.80 -10.39
C SER A 19 -17.35 3.49 -10.45
N ASP A 20 -17.93 3.19 -11.61
CA ASP A 20 -18.55 1.88 -11.87
C ASP A 20 -17.51 0.76 -12.06
N ASP A 21 -16.23 1.11 -12.21
CA ASP A 21 -15.12 0.16 -12.29
C ASP A 21 -14.61 -0.17 -10.90
N PHE A 22 -14.97 -1.35 -10.40
CA PHE A 22 -14.58 -1.83 -9.07
C PHE A 22 -13.06 -2.06 -8.89
N LEU A 23 -12.26 -1.95 -9.94
CA LEU A 23 -10.80 -2.04 -9.88
C LEU A 23 -10.14 -0.67 -9.80
N GLY A 24 -10.87 0.41 -10.09
CA GLY A 24 -10.33 1.77 -10.18
C GLY A 24 -9.45 1.97 -11.42
N ASN A 25 -8.57 2.98 -11.39
CA ASN A 25 -7.73 3.36 -12.53
C ASN A 25 -6.21 3.17 -12.26
N GLY A 26 -5.86 2.44 -11.22
CA GLY A 26 -4.48 2.29 -10.74
C GLY A 26 -3.88 0.91 -11.02
N TYR A 27 -2.82 0.63 -10.24
CA TYR A 27 -2.04 -0.61 -10.36
C TYR A 27 -2.89 -1.88 -10.21
N VAL A 28 -3.96 -1.82 -9.43
CA VAL A 28 -4.85 -2.98 -9.20
C VAL A 28 -5.54 -3.41 -10.51
N LYS A 29 -6.05 -2.44 -11.27
CA LYS A 29 -6.64 -2.69 -12.59
C LYS A 29 -5.59 -3.20 -13.57
N MET A 30 -4.41 -2.56 -13.60
CA MET A 30 -3.31 -2.95 -14.49
C MET A 30 -2.85 -4.40 -14.25
N LEU A 31 -2.82 -4.83 -12.97
CA LEU A 31 -2.53 -6.24 -12.63
C LEU A 31 -3.62 -7.18 -13.13
N SER A 32 -4.89 -6.83 -12.96
CA SER A 32 -6.02 -7.63 -13.44
C SER A 32 -6.00 -7.78 -14.96
N GLU A 33 -5.78 -6.69 -15.69
CA GLU A 33 -5.66 -6.69 -17.15
C GLU A 33 -4.48 -7.55 -17.61
N ARG A 34 -3.34 -7.46 -16.91
CA ARG A 34 -2.15 -8.25 -17.21
C ARG A 34 -2.39 -9.75 -16.98
N PHE A 35 -2.99 -10.14 -15.86
CA PHE A 35 -3.35 -11.54 -15.61
C PHE A 35 -4.29 -12.06 -16.70
N CYS A 36 -5.30 -11.29 -17.07
CA CYS A 36 -6.22 -11.66 -18.15
C CYS A 36 -5.49 -11.84 -19.49
N SER A 37 -4.59 -10.91 -19.87
CA SER A 37 -3.85 -10.97 -21.13
C SER A 37 -2.85 -12.13 -21.20
N GLU A 38 -2.33 -12.57 -20.06
CA GLU A 38 -1.41 -13.70 -19.95
C GLU A 38 -2.13 -15.05 -19.71
N GLY A 39 -3.48 -15.06 -19.67
CA GLY A 39 -4.29 -16.26 -19.48
C GLY A 39 -4.23 -16.82 -18.05
N ILE A 40 -3.87 -16.00 -17.08
CA ILE A 40 -3.77 -16.39 -15.67
C ILE A 40 -5.15 -16.25 -15.00
N ASP A 41 -5.65 -17.35 -14.40
CA ASP A 41 -6.93 -17.39 -13.70
C ASP A 41 -6.85 -16.77 -12.29
N CYS A 42 -6.82 -15.44 -12.25
CA CYS A 42 -6.75 -14.65 -11.03
C CYS A 42 -7.86 -13.60 -10.97
N TYR A 43 -8.74 -13.72 -9.96
CA TYR A 43 -9.73 -12.70 -9.65
C TYR A 43 -9.12 -11.63 -8.73
N VAL A 44 -9.08 -10.38 -9.19
CA VAL A 44 -8.47 -9.27 -8.44
C VAL A 44 -9.58 -8.45 -7.77
N ARG A 45 -9.40 -8.17 -6.48
CA ARG A 45 -10.27 -7.30 -5.68
C ARG A 45 -9.52 -6.05 -5.24
N ASN A 46 -10.04 -4.89 -5.58
CA ASN A 46 -9.58 -3.63 -5.00
C ASN A 46 -10.35 -3.37 -3.69
N GLN A 47 -9.64 -3.30 -2.58
CA GLN A 47 -10.15 -3.01 -1.24
C GLN A 47 -9.42 -1.78 -0.63
N GLY A 48 -8.79 -0.96 -1.48
CA GLY A 48 -8.27 0.35 -1.10
C GLY A 48 -9.41 1.29 -0.76
N ILE A 49 -9.22 2.19 0.18
CA ILE A 49 -10.21 3.22 0.54
C ILE A 49 -9.47 4.53 0.78
N ASP A 50 -9.90 5.56 0.07
CA ASP A 50 -9.32 6.90 0.21
C ASP A 50 -9.24 7.36 1.67
N GLY A 51 -8.11 7.95 2.07
CA GLY A 51 -7.88 8.48 3.40
C GLY A 51 -7.74 7.42 4.51
N PHE A 52 -7.67 6.11 4.19
CA PHE A 52 -7.51 5.09 5.22
C PHE A 52 -6.15 5.18 5.91
N THR A 53 -6.19 5.00 7.23
CA THR A 53 -5.05 4.74 8.11
C THR A 53 -5.00 3.26 8.45
N VAL A 54 -3.89 2.80 9.02
CA VAL A 54 -3.78 1.41 9.49
C VAL A 54 -4.89 1.05 10.49
N GLY A 55 -5.26 1.98 11.39
CA GLY A 55 -6.32 1.76 12.36
C GLY A 55 -7.70 1.58 11.72
N ARG A 56 -8.01 2.34 10.65
CA ARG A 56 -9.26 2.17 9.89
C ARG A 56 -9.26 0.86 9.11
N LEU A 57 -8.14 0.47 8.53
CA LEU A 57 -8.00 -0.80 7.83
C LEU A 57 -8.17 -1.97 8.81
N LEU A 58 -7.56 -1.90 10.00
CA LEU A 58 -7.74 -2.90 11.06
C LEU A 58 -9.22 -3.04 11.46
N GLN A 59 -9.91 -1.92 11.71
CA GLN A 59 -11.35 -1.95 12.06
C GLN A 59 -12.19 -2.57 10.94
N LYS A 60 -11.89 -2.27 9.68
CA LYS A 60 -12.57 -2.89 8.54
C LYS A 60 -12.31 -4.40 8.53
N THR A 61 -11.08 -4.83 8.68
CA THR A 61 -10.69 -6.25 8.69
C THR A 61 -11.35 -7.04 9.84
N GLN A 62 -11.56 -6.41 10.99
CA GLN A 62 -12.26 -7.04 12.12
C GLN A 62 -13.77 -7.24 11.89
N ARG A 63 -14.37 -6.43 11.02
CA ARG A 63 -15.82 -6.44 10.75
C ARG A 63 -16.20 -7.21 9.50
N ASP A 64 -15.30 -7.31 8.55
CA ASP A 64 -15.55 -7.80 7.21
C ASP A 64 -14.81 -9.12 6.99
N ALA A 65 -15.55 -10.22 7.07
CA ALA A 65 -15.02 -11.55 6.81
C ALA A 65 -14.57 -11.75 5.34
N ASP A 66 -14.96 -10.85 4.44
CA ASP A 66 -14.74 -10.98 2.99
C ASP A 66 -13.39 -10.39 2.50
N LEU A 67 -12.56 -9.88 3.43
CA LEU A 67 -11.19 -9.47 3.13
C LEU A 67 -10.23 -10.65 2.91
N SER A 68 -10.76 -11.88 2.95
CA SER A 68 -10.02 -13.09 2.66
C SER A 68 -9.71 -13.18 1.16
N GLY A 69 -8.45 -13.41 0.85
CA GLY A 69 -7.96 -13.76 -0.49
C GLY A 69 -6.96 -14.89 -0.36
N ASN A 70 -6.65 -15.56 -1.48
CA ASN A 70 -5.53 -16.51 -1.49
C ASN A 70 -4.21 -15.73 -1.34
N ILE A 71 -4.17 -14.51 -1.88
CA ILE A 71 -3.03 -13.60 -1.82
C ILE A 71 -3.55 -12.23 -1.39
N ILE A 72 -2.82 -11.57 -0.50
CA ILE A 72 -3.15 -10.23 -0.01
C ILE A 72 -1.94 -9.31 -0.24
N THR A 73 -2.17 -8.10 -0.72
CA THR A 73 -1.17 -7.02 -0.71
C THR A 73 -1.61 -5.89 0.20
N ILE A 74 -0.68 -5.24 0.90
CA ILE A 74 -0.98 -4.16 1.84
C ILE A 74 -0.07 -2.98 1.55
N LEU A 75 -0.65 -1.85 1.12
CA LEU A 75 0.02 -0.56 0.97
C LEU A 75 -0.72 0.49 1.79
N ILE A 76 -0.21 0.81 2.98
CA ILE A 76 -0.86 1.70 3.95
C ILE A 76 0.18 2.42 4.81
N GLY A 77 -0.13 3.63 5.28
CA GLY A 77 0.68 4.35 6.27
C GLY A 77 0.87 5.83 5.98
N ILE A 78 0.74 6.29 4.73
CA ILE A 78 0.97 7.70 4.40
C ILE A 78 -0.03 8.63 5.10
N ASN A 79 -1.29 8.20 5.25
CA ASN A 79 -2.32 8.96 5.95
C ASN A 79 -2.08 9.01 7.46
N ASP A 80 -1.45 7.99 8.04
CA ASP A 80 -1.04 8.00 9.45
C ASP A 80 0.00 9.10 9.70
N ILE A 81 0.97 9.30 8.78
CA ILE A 81 1.93 10.41 8.83
C ILE A 81 1.20 11.75 8.69
N GLY A 82 0.30 11.87 7.71
CA GLY A 82 -0.49 13.08 7.51
C GLY A 82 -1.27 13.48 8.77
N MET A 83 -1.88 12.53 9.45
CA MET A 83 -2.58 12.79 10.71
C MET A 83 -1.66 13.21 11.85
N MET A 84 -0.42 12.71 11.90
CA MET A 84 0.56 13.12 12.91
C MET A 84 1.04 14.55 12.69
N LEU A 85 1.29 14.96 11.44
CA LEU A 85 2.01 16.20 11.13
C LEU A 85 1.10 17.36 10.79
N ASN A 86 -0.08 17.13 10.18
CA ASN A 86 -1.00 18.21 9.77
C ASN A 86 -1.95 18.67 10.88
N THR A 87 -1.92 18.07 12.09
CA THR A 87 -2.91 18.31 13.14
C THR A 87 -2.34 18.96 14.40
N HIS A 88 -1.24 19.72 14.30
CA HIS A 88 -0.59 20.43 15.42
C HIS A 88 -0.36 19.56 16.66
N ARG A 89 0.05 18.31 16.46
CA ARG A 89 0.33 17.36 17.54
C ARG A 89 1.66 17.69 18.23
N THR A 90 1.68 17.59 19.55
CA THR A 90 2.93 17.63 20.31
C THR A 90 3.79 16.40 20.00
N GLU A 91 5.10 16.49 20.20
CA GLU A 91 6.03 15.36 20.03
C GLU A 91 5.57 14.10 20.82
N LYS A 92 5.10 14.30 22.06
CA LYS A 92 4.54 13.20 22.86
C LYS A 92 3.35 12.51 22.16
N GLN A 93 2.45 13.30 21.56
CA GLN A 93 1.30 12.76 20.82
C GLN A 93 1.74 12.05 19.53
N GLN A 94 2.72 12.59 18.82
CA GLN A 94 3.29 11.95 17.63
C GLN A 94 3.92 10.60 17.98
N ASN A 95 4.70 10.52 19.07
CA ASN A 95 5.28 9.27 19.55
C ASN A 95 4.20 8.24 19.94
N MET A 96 3.12 8.68 20.59
CA MET A 96 2.00 7.79 20.90
C MET A 96 1.30 7.28 19.63
N MET A 97 1.15 8.12 18.61
CA MET A 97 0.56 7.72 17.33
C MET A 97 1.45 6.74 16.57
N GLN A 98 2.76 6.91 16.59
CA GLN A 98 3.71 5.92 16.02
C GLN A 98 3.61 4.57 16.74
N GLN A 99 3.55 4.54 18.07
CA GLN A 99 3.35 3.31 18.83
C GLN A 99 2.00 2.65 18.51
N SER A 100 0.95 3.45 18.38
CA SER A 100 -0.37 2.96 17.97
C SER A 100 -0.34 2.37 16.56
N PHE A 101 0.31 3.03 15.60
CA PHE A 101 0.51 2.51 14.25
C PHE A 101 1.17 1.13 14.29
N GLN A 102 2.25 1.00 15.07
CA GLN A 102 3.00 -0.25 15.21
C GLN A 102 2.12 -1.39 15.73
N SER A 103 1.42 -1.15 16.84
CA SER A 103 0.56 -2.18 17.45
C SER A 103 -0.62 -2.56 16.55
N GLN A 104 -1.26 -1.59 15.90
CA GLN A 104 -2.37 -1.83 14.99
C GLN A 104 -1.95 -2.58 13.73
N TYR A 105 -0.76 -2.30 13.19
CA TYR A 105 -0.24 -3.02 12.03
C TYR A 105 0.07 -4.49 12.38
N ALA A 106 0.70 -4.73 13.55
CA ALA A 106 0.95 -6.09 14.05
C ALA A 106 -0.35 -6.86 14.28
N GLU A 107 -1.39 -6.22 14.85
CA GLU A 107 -2.72 -6.83 15.03
C GLU A 107 -3.38 -7.16 13.68
N LEU A 108 -3.32 -6.23 12.71
CA LEU A 108 -3.81 -6.46 11.36
C LEU A 108 -3.18 -7.71 10.73
N LEU A 109 -1.86 -7.84 10.81
CA LEU A 109 -1.15 -9.02 10.29
C LEU A 109 -1.53 -10.29 11.05
N THR A 110 -1.69 -10.22 12.37
CA THR A 110 -2.14 -11.35 13.19
C THR A 110 -3.52 -11.87 12.76
N ILE A 111 -4.42 -10.98 12.31
CA ILE A 111 -5.73 -11.38 11.80
C ILE A 111 -5.57 -11.97 10.41
N LEU A 112 -4.90 -11.29 9.49
CA LEU A 112 -4.82 -11.69 8.08
C LEU A 112 -4.04 -13.00 7.89
N THR A 113 -2.99 -13.24 8.67
CA THR A 113 -2.20 -14.49 8.60
C THR A 113 -2.96 -15.73 9.06
N LYS A 114 -4.10 -15.59 9.72
CA LYS A 114 -5.00 -16.71 9.99
C LYS A 114 -5.72 -17.21 8.74
N HIS A 115 -5.84 -16.37 7.72
CA HIS A 115 -6.54 -16.70 6.46
C HIS A 115 -5.59 -17.12 5.36
N THR A 116 -4.43 -16.49 5.26
CA THR A 116 -3.41 -16.83 4.26
C THR A 116 -2.00 -16.49 4.75
N SER A 117 -1.01 -17.27 4.30
CA SER A 117 0.41 -16.95 4.47
C SER A 117 1.00 -16.16 3.28
N LYS A 118 0.21 -15.96 2.21
CA LYS A 118 0.62 -15.26 0.99
C LYS A 118 0.25 -13.77 1.09
N ILE A 119 0.97 -13.03 1.92
CA ILE A 119 0.77 -11.59 2.11
C ILE A 119 2.04 -10.86 1.68
N ILE A 120 1.91 -9.83 0.85
CA ILE A 120 3.01 -8.93 0.47
C ILE A 120 2.81 -7.60 1.17
N LEU A 121 3.77 -7.20 2.00
CA LEU A 121 3.80 -5.87 2.58
C LEU A 121 4.54 -4.93 1.62
N MET A 122 3.94 -3.79 1.33
CA MET A 122 4.49 -2.81 0.41
C MET A 122 4.98 -1.59 1.18
N GLU A 123 6.16 -1.08 0.82
CA GLU A 123 6.75 0.08 1.45
C GLU A 123 5.89 1.32 1.22
N PRO A 124 5.48 2.07 2.27
CA PRO A 124 4.91 3.39 2.09
C PRO A 124 5.97 4.32 1.52
N PHE A 125 5.62 5.04 0.46
CA PHE A 125 6.52 5.95 -0.23
C PHE A 125 6.02 7.39 -0.17
N LEU A 126 6.92 8.33 -0.45
CA LEU A 126 6.67 9.75 -0.48
C LEU A 126 7.70 10.41 -1.37
N PHE A 127 7.30 11.43 -2.11
CA PHE A 127 8.24 12.23 -2.88
C PHE A 127 8.61 13.52 -2.11
N PRO A 128 9.88 13.98 -2.16
CA PRO A 128 10.30 15.25 -1.55
C PRO A 128 9.82 16.46 -2.38
N TRP A 129 8.70 16.32 -3.05
CA TRP A 129 8.07 17.31 -3.91
C TRP A 129 6.53 17.28 -3.74
N PRO A 130 5.92 18.45 -3.47
CA PRO A 130 6.53 19.73 -3.15
C PRO A 130 7.40 19.69 -1.87
N ALA A 131 8.27 20.69 -1.70
CA ALA A 131 9.28 20.74 -0.62
C ALA A 131 8.71 20.59 0.80
N PHE A 132 7.43 20.87 0.98
CA PHE A 132 6.69 20.63 2.22
C PHE A 132 6.89 19.20 2.77
N TYR A 133 6.96 18.21 1.90
CA TYR A 133 7.09 16.80 2.29
C TYR A 133 8.49 16.40 2.81
N HIS A 134 9.50 17.30 2.71
CA HIS A 134 10.79 17.02 3.34
C HIS A 134 10.67 16.75 4.85
N THR A 135 9.73 17.41 5.52
CA THR A 135 9.49 17.22 6.96
C THR A 135 8.84 15.87 7.29
N TRP A 136 8.22 15.21 6.30
CA TRP A 136 7.57 13.92 6.48
C TRP A 136 8.51 12.72 6.26
N LEU A 137 9.62 12.92 5.56
CA LEU A 137 10.54 11.85 5.18
C LEU A 137 11.08 11.04 6.37
N PRO A 138 11.49 11.65 7.51
CA PRO A 138 11.92 10.87 8.67
C PRO A 138 10.81 9.94 9.20
N PHE A 139 9.58 10.42 9.31
CA PHE A 139 8.43 9.63 9.77
C PHE A 139 8.09 8.51 8.81
N ARG A 140 8.15 8.77 7.49
CA ARG A 140 8.00 7.74 6.47
C ARG A 140 9.08 6.66 6.62
N GLN A 141 10.35 7.06 6.85
CA GLN A 141 11.44 6.10 7.05
C GLN A 141 11.22 5.22 8.28
N ASP A 142 10.81 5.80 9.39
CA ASP A 142 10.51 5.06 10.61
C ASP A 142 9.37 4.06 10.42
N MET A 143 8.30 4.47 9.74
CA MET A 143 7.20 3.57 9.39
C MET A 143 7.65 2.43 8.48
N ALA A 144 8.42 2.72 7.44
CA ALA A 144 8.94 1.71 6.52
C ALA A 144 9.82 0.68 7.26
N ASN A 145 10.73 1.15 8.12
CA ASN A 145 11.57 0.30 8.95
C ASN A 145 10.73 -0.61 9.86
N HIS A 146 9.65 -0.07 10.42
CA HIS A 146 8.76 -0.84 11.28
C HIS A 146 8.01 -1.91 10.51
N ILE A 147 7.41 -1.56 9.35
CA ILE A 147 6.72 -2.54 8.48
C ILE A 147 7.71 -3.62 8.01
N GLN A 148 8.94 -3.23 7.66
CA GLN A 148 9.98 -4.20 7.29
C GLN A 148 10.35 -5.14 8.45
N THR A 149 10.35 -4.64 9.68
CA THR A 149 10.57 -5.47 10.89
C THR A 149 9.43 -6.48 11.06
N LEU A 150 8.19 -6.03 10.95
CA LEU A 150 7.02 -6.92 10.98
C LEU A 150 7.04 -7.95 9.83
N ALA A 151 7.46 -7.55 8.63
CA ALA A 151 7.63 -8.48 7.52
C ALA A 151 8.57 -9.64 7.87
N LYS A 152 9.70 -9.34 8.53
CA LYS A 152 10.66 -10.36 9.00
C LYS A 152 10.06 -11.24 10.09
N GLU A 153 9.39 -10.66 11.10
CA GLU A 153 8.76 -11.36 12.21
C GLU A 153 7.68 -12.34 11.73
N PHE A 154 6.84 -11.90 10.81
CA PHE A 154 5.77 -12.71 10.22
C PHE A 154 6.24 -13.57 9.03
N ARG A 155 7.52 -13.46 8.61
CA ARG A 155 8.11 -14.15 7.44
C ARG A 155 7.37 -13.87 6.14
N LEU A 156 7.00 -12.61 5.94
CA LEU A 156 6.28 -12.12 4.77
C LEU A 156 7.21 -11.38 3.80
N PRO A 157 6.99 -11.45 2.50
CA PRO A 157 7.68 -10.61 1.53
C PRO A 157 7.43 -9.12 1.79
N TYR A 158 8.49 -8.31 1.61
CA TYR A 158 8.43 -6.86 1.67
C TYR A 158 8.90 -6.26 0.35
N LEU A 159 8.01 -5.51 -0.31
CA LEU A 159 8.32 -4.81 -1.56
C LEU A 159 8.80 -3.40 -1.26
N THR A 160 10.07 -3.13 -1.52
CA THR A 160 10.65 -1.78 -1.46
C THR A 160 10.18 -0.94 -2.65
N LEU A 161 9.82 0.32 -2.39
CA LEU A 161 9.23 1.20 -3.41
C LEU A 161 9.78 2.62 -3.36
N HIS A 162 10.09 3.15 -2.17
CA HIS A 162 10.38 4.56 -2.00
C HIS A 162 11.57 5.04 -2.82
N GLN A 163 12.70 4.34 -2.72
CA GLN A 163 13.90 4.72 -3.44
C GLN A 163 13.68 4.64 -4.95
N GLU A 164 13.16 3.52 -5.43
CA GLU A 164 12.99 3.27 -6.86
C GLU A 164 12.00 4.25 -7.52
N LEU A 165 10.87 4.56 -6.85
CA LEU A 165 9.91 5.57 -7.33
C LEU A 165 10.54 6.98 -7.38
N ASN A 166 11.39 7.33 -6.40
CA ASN A 166 12.10 8.61 -6.42
C ASN A 166 13.18 8.65 -7.52
N GLU A 167 13.87 7.55 -7.79
CA GLU A 167 14.80 7.43 -8.92
C GLU A 167 14.08 7.61 -10.27
N GLU A 168 12.91 6.99 -10.45
CA GLU A 168 12.07 7.23 -11.64
C GLU A 168 11.61 8.68 -11.74
N ALA A 169 11.22 9.31 -10.61
CA ALA A 169 10.82 10.71 -10.60
C ALA A 169 11.99 11.67 -10.90
N HIS A 170 13.20 11.33 -10.48
CA HIS A 170 14.40 12.09 -10.86
C HIS A 170 14.71 11.95 -12.35
N LYS A 171 14.50 10.78 -12.93
CA LYS A 171 14.77 10.51 -14.33
C LYS A 171 13.77 11.16 -15.28
N TYR A 172 12.50 11.13 -14.97
CA TYR A 172 11.41 11.57 -15.85
C TYR A 172 10.72 12.87 -15.42
N GLY A 173 11.09 13.43 -14.28
CA GLY A 173 10.42 14.55 -13.63
C GLY A 173 9.31 14.09 -12.68
N TYR A 174 9.17 14.79 -11.54
CA TYR A 174 8.18 14.44 -10.52
C TYR A 174 6.76 14.37 -11.07
N SER A 175 6.34 15.34 -11.90
CA SER A 175 5.00 15.39 -12.50
C SER A 175 4.66 14.22 -13.42
N SER A 176 5.67 13.46 -13.88
CA SER A 176 5.46 12.24 -14.66
C SER A 176 5.12 11.04 -13.77
N ILE A 177 5.54 11.04 -12.51
CA ILE A 177 5.40 9.89 -11.59
C ILE A 177 4.36 10.16 -10.49
N THR A 178 4.29 11.39 -9.98
CA THR A 178 3.36 11.77 -8.92
C THR A 178 2.59 13.04 -9.28
N THR A 179 1.34 13.13 -8.84
CA THR A 179 0.48 14.31 -9.04
C THR A 179 0.70 15.39 -8.00
N ASP A 180 1.06 14.99 -6.76
CA ASP A 180 1.12 15.88 -5.60
C ASP A 180 2.20 15.51 -4.56
N GLY A 181 3.02 14.50 -4.85
CA GLY A 181 4.04 13.99 -3.95
C GLY A 181 3.62 12.75 -3.14
N ILE A 182 2.35 12.35 -3.22
CA ILE A 182 1.77 11.15 -2.60
C ILE A 182 1.13 10.27 -3.66
N HIS A 183 0.17 10.81 -4.40
CA HIS A 183 -0.60 10.07 -5.39
C HIS A 183 0.19 9.90 -6.69
N LEU A 184 0.06 8.72 -7.27
CA LEU A 184 0.78 8.36 -8.49
C LEU A 184 0.00 8.76 -9.75
N THR A 185 0.71 9.20 -10.77
CA THR A 185 0.20 9.30 -12.14
C THR A 185 -0.02 7.90 -12.71
N CYS A 186 -0.59 7.81 -13.92
CA CYS A 186 -0.70 6.54 -14.64
C CYS A 186 0.68 5.85 -14.82
N GLN A 187 1.74 6.62 -15.10
CA GLN A 187 3.10 6.08 -15.21
C GLN A 187 3.62 5.56 -13.86
N GLY A 188 3.38 6.28 -12.76
CA GLY A 188 3.75 5.82 -11.42
C GLY A 188 2.96 4.57 -11.00
N GLN A 189 1.66 4.51 -11.31
CA GLN A 189 0.83 3.33 -11.07
C GLN A 189 1.31 2.11 -11.86
N LYS A 190 1.70 2.33 -13.14
CA LYS A 190 2.29 1.27 -13.96
C LYS A 190 3.60 0.75 -13.37
N PHE A 191 4.48 1.64 -12.93
CA PHE A 191 5.72 1.26 -12.25
C PHE A 191 5.43 0.36 -11.05
N LEU A 192 4.48 0.75 -10.21
CA LEU A 192 4.05 -0.03 -9.04
C LEU A 192 3.54 -1.43 -9.44
N ALA A 193 2.70 -1.50 -10.46
CA ALA A 193 2.21 -2.78 -11.00
C ALA A 193 3.36 -3.68 -11.48
N ASP A 194 4.30 -3.11 -12.25
CA ASP A 194 5.45 -3.83 -12.79
C ASP A 194 6.40 -4.35 -11.68
N ARG A 195 6.53 -3.62 -10.57
CA ARG A 195 7.32 -4.07 -9.41
C ARG A 195 6.64 -5.16 -8.60
N LEU A 196 5.32 -5.08 -8.44
CA LEU A 196 4.54 -6.04 -7.66
C LEU A 196 4.32 -7.37 -8.40
N TYR A 197 4.15 -7.32 -9.71
CA TYR A 197 3.79 -8.47 -10.54
C TYR A 197 4.70 -9.70 -10.37
N PRO A 198 6.06 -9.58 -10.43
CA PRO A 198 6.93 -10.75 -10.25
C PRO A 198 6.80 -11.42 -8.89
N LEU A 199 6.54 -10.63 -7.83
CA LEU A 199 6.32 -11.19 -6.49
C LEU A 199 5.01 -11.97 -6.43
N LEU A 200 3.96 -11.48 -7.09
CA LEU A 200 2.69 -12.19 -7.18
C LEU A 200 2.87 -13.54 -7.90
N LEU A 201 3.60 -13.58 -9.01
CA LEU A 201 3.89 -14.83 -9.73
C LEU A 201 4.69 -15.82 -8.87
N SER A 202 5.57 -15.33 -7.97
CA SER A 202 6.35 -16.20 -7.08
C SER A 202 5.48 -17.00 -6.10
N PHE A 203 4.22 -16.60 -5.88
CA PHE A 203 3.25 -17.37 -5.11
C PHE A 203 2.53 -18.46 -5.89
N GLY A 204 2.92 -18.69 -7.15
CA GLY A 204 2.36 -19.75 -7.99
C GLY A 204 0.96 -19.41 -8.52
N ILE A 205 0.72 -18.16 -8.88
CA ILE A 205 -0.45 -17.78 -9.68
C ILE A 205 -0.20 -18.26 -11.10
N SER A 206 -1.02 -19.16 -11.58
CA SER A 206 -0.95 -19.75 -12.92
C SER A 206 -2.33 -19.84 -13.56
#